data_aa33f0898f7ec14b8c6cf08d93e3e2d3
#
_entry.id   aa33f0898f7ec14b8c6cf08d93e3e2d3
#
_cell.length_a   1.000
_cell.length_b   1.000
_cell.length_c   1.000
_cell.angle_alpha   90.00
_cell.angle_beta   90.00
_cell.angle_gamma   90.00
#
_symmetry.space_group_name_H-M   'P 1'
#
loop_
_entity.id
_entity.type
_entity.pdbx_description
1 polymer ?
#
loop_
_entity_poly.entity_id
_entity_poly.type
_entity_poly.pdbx_seq_one_letter_code
_entity_poly.pdbx_strand_id
1 'polypeptide(L)'
;STYGVYNCPYTDPTPLTPGFDGQGHNYFRSTNPYILTSYAGFGEAYWQILNDLKITGGLRWTDDQKHFVEIPSEVLNSSWGYPISGIIDQEWQELTGRAVVNWSPKLKFTDQTLLYASYSRGYKAGGANPPQPNAFLEAQDSTGSASTAHPTTFAPEFINAFELGTKNTLLDGALTLNGDLFYYDYKG
;
A
#
# COMPACT_ATOMS: atom_id res chain seq x y z
N SER A 1 45.95 17.79 2.99
CA SER A 1 44.53 17.56 2.61
C SER A 1 43.67 17.73 3.83
N THR A 2 43.19 18.93 4.03
CA THR A 2 42.25 19.25 5.12
C THR A 2 40.86 18.88 4.62
N TYR A 3 40.33 17.75 5.05
CA TYR A 3 38.92 17.48 4.93
C TYR A 3 38.20 18.48 5.85
N GLY A 4 37.55 19.45 5.28
CA GLY A 4 36.69 20.36 6.01
C GLY A 4 35.65 19.54 6.74
N VAL A 5 35.68 19.54 8.03
CA VAL A 5 34.56 19.09 8.85
C VAL A 5 33.44 20.08 8.55
N TYR A 6 32.51 19.70 7.71
CA TYR A 6 31.29 20.45 7.54
C TYR A 6 30.56 20.36 8.88
N ASN A 7 30.67 21.42 9.65
CA ASN A 7 29.85 21.58 10.84
C ASN A 7 28.44 21.82 10.30
N CYS A 8 27.62 20.80 10.35
CA CYS A 8 26.22 20.91 9.97
C CYS A 8 25.45 21.29 11.24
N PRO A 9 25.20 22.57 11.51
CA PRO A 9 24.40 22.95 12.65
C PRO A 9 22.96 22.58 12.33
N TYR A 10 22.52 21.46 12.86
CA TYR A 10 21.10 21.18 12.91
C TYR A 10 20.51 22.00 14.05
N THR A 11 19.58 22.86 13.69
CA THR A 11 18.73 23.55 14.66
C THR A 11 17.35 22.93 14.59
N ASP A 12 16.88 22.35 15.67
CA ASP A 12 15.51 21.86 15.74
C ASP A 12 14.56 23.08 15.62
N PRO A 13 13.81 23.23 14.53
CA PRO A 13 12.95 24.40 14.31
C PRO A 13 11.74 24.43 15.24
N THR A 14 11.43 23.28 15.84
CA THR A 14 10.35 23.16 16.82
C THR A 14 10.81 22.40 18.02
N PRO A 15 11.48 23.06 18.99
CA PRO A 15 11.83 22.40 20.22
C PRO A 15 10.55 21.94 20.92
N LEU A 16 10.26 20.65 20.83
CA LEU A 16 9.21 20.07 21.63
C LEU A 16 9.73 19.85 23.04
N THR A 17 9.08 20.49 23.94
CA THR A 17 9.18 20.19 25.36
C THR A 17 7.98 19.36 25.78
N PRO A 18 8.16 18.21 26.43
CA PRO A 18 9.36 17.39 26.59
C PRO A 18 9.35 16.22 25.60
N GLY A 19 10.45 15.85 25.01
CA GLY A 19 10.49 14.62 24.21
C GLY A 19 11.60 14.54 23.15
N PHE A 20 12.27 15.63 22.84
CA PHE A 20 13.52 15.59 22.09
C PHE A 20 14.65 15.83 23.07
N ASP A 21 15.72 15.08 22.90
CA ASP A 21 16.93 15.24 23.73
C ASP A 21 17.65 16.57 23.49
N GLY A 22 17.12 17.44 22.63
CA GLY A 22 17.70 18.74 22.28
C GLY A 22 19.04 18.65 21.58
N GLN A 23 19.44 17.46 21.16
CA GLN A 23 20.77 17.18 20.63
C GLN A 23 20.88 17.24 19.12
N GLY A 24 19.82 17.64 18.44
CA GLY A 24 19.86 17.89 17.00
C GLY A 24 20.08 16.65 16.12
N HIS A 25 19.71 15.46 16.61
CA HIS A 25 19.91 14.21 15.88
C HIS A 25 18.76 13.80 14.97
N ASN A 26 17.71 14.61 14.90
CA ASN A 26 16.51 14.27 14.16
C ASN A 26 16.58 14.80 12.72
N TYR A 27 17.08 13.99 11.83
CA TYR A 27 17.05 14.29 10.38
C TYR A 27 15.65 14.23 9.79
N PHE A 28 14.76 13.50 10.44
CA PHE A 28 13.39 13.32 10.02
C PHE A 28 12.51 13.13 11.24
N ARG A 29 11.41 13.84 11.27
CA ARG A 29 10.42 13.73 12.32
C ARG A 29 9.13 13.16 11.77
N SER A 30 8.79 11.95 12.17
CA SER A 30 7.58 11.24 11.76
C SER A 30 6.50 11.13 12.85
N THR A 31 6.67 11.85 13.97
CA THR A 31 5.71 11.82 15.08
C THR A 31 4.52 12.76 14.85
N ASN A 32 4.14 12.93 13.65
CA ASN A 32 3.00 13.75 13.32
C ASN A 32 1.73 13.00 13.65
N PRO A 33 0.68 13.66 14.10
CA PRO A 33 -0.61 13.03 14.18
C PRO A 33 -1.00 12.59 12.77
N TYR A 34 -0.85 11.30 12.55
CA TYR A 34 -1.37 10.62 11.39
C TYR A 34 -2.56 9.82 11.85
N ILE A 35 -3.75 10.25 11.44
CA ILE A 35 -4.99 9.59 11.81
C ILE A 35 -5.56 8.94 10.57
N LEU A 36 -5.77 7.63 10.65
CA LEU A 36 -6.53 6.87 9.68
C LEU A 36 -7.85 6.45 10.31
N THR A 37 -8.94 6.88 9.71
CA THR A 37 -10.28 6.41 10.04
C THR A 37 -10.80 5.61 8.85
N SER A 38 -11.21 4.38 9.08
CA SER A 38 -11.69 3.48 8.02
C SER A 38 -13.03 2.88 8.41
N TYR A 39 -13.99 2.99 7.52
CA TYR A 39 -15.29 2.33 7.60
C TYR A 39 -15.42 1.34 6.46
N ALA A 40 -16.01 0.19 6.71
CA ALA A 40 -16.25 -0.78 5.67
C ALA A 40 -17.51 -1.59 5.91
N GLY A 41 -18.24 -1.81 4.81
CA GLY A 41 -19.33 -2.76 4.75
C GLY A 41 -18.97 -3.87 3.76
N PHE A 42 -19.23 -5.13 4.12
CA PHE A 42 -18.95 -6.25 3.23
C PHE A 42 -20.00 -7.33 3.35
N GLY A 43 -20.11 -8.13 2.29
CA GLY A 43 -20.96 -9.31 2.25
C GLY A 43 -20.45 -10.32 1.26
N GLU A 44 -20.77 -11.57 1.50
CA GLU A 44 -20.42 -12.69 0.63
C GLU A 44 -21.59 -13.65 0.50
N ALA A 45 -21.81 -14.13 -0.72
CA ALA A 45 -22.83 -15.10 -1.07
C ALA A 45 -22.19 -16.36 -1.66
N TYR A 46 -22.76 -17.49 -1.30
CA TYR A 46 -22.36 -18.81 -1.77
C TYR A 46 -23.54 -19.44 -2.48
N TRP A 47 -23.33 -19.89 -3.69
CA TRP A 47 -24.36 -20.52 -4.49
C TRP A 47 -23.90 -21.87 -5.03
N GLN A 48 -24.55 -22.92 -4.53
CA GLN A 48 -24.38 -24.29 -5.05
C GLN A 48 -25.27 -24.46 -6.27
N ILE A 49 -24.70 -24.33 -7.49
CA ILE A 49 -25.44 -24.43 -8.75
C ILE A 49 -25.73 -25.89 -9.09
N LEU A 50 -24.72 -26.76 -8.93
CA LEU A 50 -24.80 -28.20 -9.10
C LEU A 50 -24.17 -28.86 -7.87
N ASN A 51 -24.35 -30.17 -7.71
CA ASN A 51 -23.77 -30.91 -6.59
C ASN A 51 -22.25 -30.80 -6.52
N ASP A 52 -21.60 -30.55 -7.65
CA ASP A 52 -20.17 -30.48 -7.84
C ASP A 52 -19.68 -29.07 -8.24
N LEU A 53 -20.58 -28.10 -8.42
CA LEU A 53 -20.26 -26.75 -8.87
C LEU A 53 -20.79 -25.70 -7.89
N LYS A 54 -19.86 -24.95 -7.29
CA LYS A 54 -20.14 -23.86 -6.35
C LYS A 54 -19.57 -22.55 -6.89
N ILE A 55 -20.34 -21.48 -6.80
CA ILE A 55 -19.91 -20.11 -7.05
C ILE A 55 -19.93 -19.34 -5.74
N THR A 56 -18.92 -18.51 -5.53
CA THR A 56 -18.83 -17.58 -4.41
C THR A 56 -18.64 -16.18 -4.97
N GLY A 57 -19.40 -15.22 -4.47
CA GLY A 57 -19.26 -13.81 -4.82
C GLY A 57 -19.25 -12.97 -3.57
N GLY A 58 -18.26 -12.09 -3.43
CA GLY A 58 -18.13 -11.18 -2.30
C GLY A 58 -17.84 -9.76 -2.76
N LEU A 59 -18.42 -8.80 -2.05
CA LEU A 59 -18.19 -7.36 -2.27
C LEU A 59 -17.85 -6.70 -0.94
N ARG A 60 -17.00 -5.68 -1.01
CA ARG A 60 -16.64 -4.82 0.10
C ARG A 60 -16.58 -3.38 -0.39
N TRP A 61 -17.31 -2.52 0.28
CA TRP A 61 -17.14 -1.08 0.18
C TRP A 61 -16.31 -0.59 1.36
N THR A 62 -15.36 0.28 1.09
CA THR A 62 -14.47 0.87 2.09
C THR A 62 -14.44 2.38 1.91
N ASP A 63 -14.47 3.11 3.01
CA ASP A 63 -14.27 4.55 3.12
C ASP A 63 -13.07 4.77 4.05
N ASP A 64 -11.96 5.25 3.47
CA ASP A 64 -10.71 5.51 4.17
C ASP A 64 -10.46 7.01 4.22
N GLN A 65 -10.42 7.57 5.42
CA GLN A 65 -10.16 8.98 5.68
C GLN A 65 -8.82 9.12 6.39
N LYS A 66 -7.91 9.90 5.80
CA LYS A 66 -6.58 10.14 6.35
C LYS A 66 -6.39 11.61 6.64
N HIS A 67 -5.98 11.89 7.86
CA HIS A 67 -5.58 13.21 8.32
C HIS A 67 -4.10 13.18 8.67
N PHE A 68 -3.31 13.98 7.98
CA PHE A 68 -1.87 14.06 8.16
C PHE A 68 -1.47 15.51 8.42
N VAL A 69 -0.64 15.75 9.43
CA VAL A 69 -0.07 17.05 9.72
C VAL A 69 1.41 17.03 9.38
N GLU A 70 1.79 17.83 8.39
CA GLU A 70 3.19 18.04 8.06
C GLU A 70 3.83 19.00 9.04
N ILE A 71 4.95 18.60 9.64
CA ILE A 71 5.75 19.44 10.53
C ILE A 71 7.04 19.78 9.80
N PRO A 72 7.34 21.08 9.60
CA PRO A 72 8.60 21.51 9.01
C PRO A 72 9.79 20.97 9.79
N SER A 73 10.82 20.53 9.10
CA SER A 73 12.10 20.22 9.70
C SER A 73 13.20 20.87 8.88
N GLU A 74 14.19 21.45 9.55
CA GLU A 74 15.39 21.99 8.91
C GLU A 74 16.52 20.98 9.00
N VAL A 75 17.03 20.56 7.85
CA VAL A 75 18.16 19.65 7.77
C VAL A 75 19.35 20.42 7.23
N LEU A 76 20.43 20.47 7.97
CA LEU A 76 21.73 21.02 7.59
C LEU A 76 21.88 22.55 7.60
N ASN A 77 20.88 23.29 7.20
CA ASN A 77 20.78 24.75 7.36
C ASN A 77 19.34 25.20 7.15
N SER A 78 19.05 26.48 7.45
CA SER A 78 17.71 27.06 7.29
C SER A 78 17.17 27.11 5.85
N SER A 79 18.00 26.84 4.85
CA SER A 79 17.61 26.74 3.46
C SER A 79 17.43 25.29 2.98
N TRP A 80 17.75 24.32 3.80
CA TRP A 80 17.72 22.88 3.48
C TRP A 80 16.79 22.16 4.44
N GLY A 81 15.54 22.45 4.40
CA GLY A 81 14.58 21.84 5.27
C GLY A 81 13.30 21.46 4.57
N TYR A 82 12.39 20.95 5.33
CA TYR A 82 11.01 20.72 4.91
C TYR A 82 10.20 21.96 5.31
N PRO A 83 10.10 22.97 4.46
CA PRO A 83 9.57 24.30 4.86
C PRO A 83 8.07 24.32 4.98
N ILE A 84 7.41 23.28 4.51
CA ILE A 84 5.96 23.26 4.39
C ILE A 84 5.38 22.66 5.65
N SER A 85 4.68 23.50 6.41
CA SER A 85 3.70 23.03 7.38
C SER A 85 2.36 22.97 6.69
N GLY A 86 1.63 21.90 6.87
CA GLY A 86 0.33 21.75 6.27
C GLY A 86 -0.49 20.66 6.89
N ILE A 87 -1.77 20.72 6.65
CA ILE A 87 -2.71 19.66 6.93
C ILE A 87 -3.10 19.07 5.58
N ILE A 88 -2.96 17.75 5.47
CA ILE A 88 -3.38 17.00 4.29
C ILE A 88 -4.51 16.09 4.72
N ASP A 89 -5.69 16.39 4.21
CA ASP A 89 -6.87 15.56 4.38
C ASP A 89 -7.15 14.83 3.08
N GLN A 90 -7.32 13.52 3.15
CA GLN A 90 -7.57 12.66 2.01
C GLN A 90 -8.68 11.68 2.34
N GLU A 91 -9.53 11.42 1.35
CA GLU A 91 -10.63 10.46 1.45
C GLU A 91 -10.71 9.62 0.19
N TRP A 92 -10.92 8.32 0.36
CA TRP A 92 -11.12 7.38 -0.73
C TRP A 92 -12.28 6.44 -0.41
N GLN A 93 -13.18 6.32 -1.38
CA GLN A 93 -14.30 5.41 -1.31
C GLN A 93 -14.17 4.39 -2.44
N GLU A 94 -13.91 3.14 -2.07
CA GLU A 94 -13.58 2.11 -3.05
C GLU A 94 -14.39 0.84 -2.87
N LEU A 95 -14.78 0.28 -4.02
CA LEU A 95 -15.44 -1.00 -4.10
C LEU A 95 -14.44 -2.08 -4.51
N THR A 96 -14.28 -3.08 -3.68
CA THR A 96 -13.47 -4.27 -3.93
C THR A 96 -14.34 -5.52 -3.86
N GLY A 97 -13.81 -6.66 -4.31
CA GLY A 97 -14.57 -7.87 -4.26
C GLY A 97 -13.84 -9.07 -4.83
N ARG A 98 -14.49 -10.22 -4.72
CA ARG A 98 -13.99 -11.46 -5.27
C ARG A 98 -15.10 -12.30 -5.89
N ALA A 99 -14.72 -13.09 -6.87
CA ALA A 99 -15.56 -14.13 -7.45
C ALA A 99 -14.74 -15.42 -7.54
N VAL A 100 -15.32 -16.53 -7.12
CA VAL A 100 -14.66 -17.84 -7.16
C VAL A 100 -15.62 -18.87 -7.71
N VAL A 101 -15.14 -19.68 -8.63
CA VAL A 101 -15.83 -20.86 -9.15
C VAL A 101 -15.06 -22.08 -8.70
N ASN A 102 -15.73 -22.99 -8.03
CA ASN A 102 -15.20 -24.27 -7.58
C ASN A 102 -15.97 -25.40 -8.27
N TRP A 103 -15.25 -26.27 -8.96
CA TRP A 103 -15.81 -27.45 -9.60
C TRP A 103 -15.09 -28.71 -9.11
N SER A 104 -15.85 -29.65 -8.58
CA SER A 104 -15.35 -30.91 -8.01
C SER A 104 -15.81 -32.12 -8.87
N PRO A 105 -15.31 -32.29 -10.10
CA PRO A 105 -15.71 -33.38 -10.97
C PRO A 105 -15.26 -34.72 -10.40
N LYS A 106 -16.08 -35.75 -10.61
CA LYS A 106 -15.69 -37.14 -10.30
C LYS A 106 -14.87 -37.71 -11.46
N LEU A 107 -13.57 -37.75 -11.29
CA LEU A 107 -12.65 -38.32 -12.27
C LEU A 107 -12.32 -39.78 -11.88
N LYS A 108 -12.10 -40.61 -12.88
CA LYS A 108 -11.82 -42.07 -12.63
C LYS A 108 -10.42 -42.33 -12.10
N PHE A 109 -9.51 -41.39 -12.23
CA PHE A 109 -8.09 -41.55 -11.89
C PHE A 109 -7.67 -40.74 -10.65
N THR A 110 -8.61 -40.10 -9.98
CA THR A 110 -8.38 -39.39 -8.73
C THR A 110 -9.43 -39.78 -7.70
N ASP A 111 -9.07 -39.75 -6.44
CA ASP A 111 -10.02 -39.94 -5.34
C ASP A 111 -10.89 -38.70 -5.17
N GLN A 112 -10.26 -37.54 -5.28
CA GLN A 112 -10.93 -36.24 -5.25
C GLN A 112 -10.19 -35.26 -6.17
N THR A 113 -10.95 -34.41 -6.85
CA THR A 113 -10.43 -33.31 -7.65
C THR A 113 -11.24 -32.05 -7.35
N LEU A 114 -10.55 -30.95 -7.14
CA LEU A 114 -11.11 -29.61 -7.15
C LEU A 114 -10.41 -28.80 -8.22
N LEU A 115 -11.17 -28.30 -9.16
CA LEU A 115 -10.75 -27.27 -10.10
C LEU A 115 -11.33 -25.93 -9.63
N TYR A 116 -10.54 -24.88 -9.64
CA TYR A 116 -11.06 -23.57 -9.27
C TYR A 116 -10.49 -22.47 -10.17
N ALA A 117 -11.31 -21.43 -10.32
CA ALA A 117 -10.89 -20.17 -10.89
C ALA A 117 -11.35 -19.06 -9.97
N SER A 118 -10.49 -18.07 -9.76
CA SER A 118 -10.82 -16.92 -8.95
C SER A 118 -10.41 -15.61 -9.60
N TYR A 119 -11.19 -14.59 -9.32
CA TYR A 119 -10.84 -13.20 -9.55
C TYR A 119 -11.02 -12.43 -8.24
N SER A 120 -10.06 -11.58 -7.92
CA SER A 120 -10.21 -10.64 -6.82
C SER A 120 -9.64 -9.28 -7.18
N ARG A 121 -10.33 -8.24 -6.73
CA ARG A 121 -9.86 -6.88 -6.78
C ARG A 121 -9.52 -6.41 -5.38
N GLY A 122 -8.24 -6.05 -5.17
CA GLY A 122 -7.73 -5.45 -3.96
C GLY A 122 -7.50 -3.95 -4.14
N TYR A 123 -7.40 -3.24 -3.01
CA TYR A 123 -7.22 -1.81 -2.94
C TYR A 123 -6.30 -1.48 -1.76
N LYS A 124 -5.46 -0.47 -1.97
CA LYS A 124 -4.65 0.15 -0.93
C LYS A 124 -4.81 1.66 -1.05
N ALA A 125 -5.25 2.31 0.01
CA ALA A 125 -5.46 3.75 0.04
C ALA A 125 -4.18 4.51 -0.28
N GLY A 126 -4.31 5.61 -1.00
CA GLY A 126 -3.26 6.58 -1.21
C GLY A 126 -2.76 7.20 0.09
N GLY A 127 -1.90 8.19 0.00
CA GLY A 127 -1.33 8.81 1.19
C GLY A 127 -0.59 10.10 0.89
N ALA A 128 0.03 10.64 1.92
CA ALA A 128 0.91 11.78 1.83
C ALA A 128 2.38 11.34 1.75
N ASN A 129 3.13 11.96 0.87
CA ASN A 129 4.58 11.81 0.84
C ASN A 129 5.20 12.67 1.96
N PRO A 130 6.35 12.26 2.50
CA PRO A 130 7.10 13.10 3.41
C PRO A 130 7.38 14.47 2.77
N PRO A 131 7.38 15.57 3.56
CA PRO A 131 7.77 16.88 3.07
C PRO A 131 9.17 16.81 2.44
N GLN A 132 9.38 17.54 1.36
CA GLN A 132 10.67 17.56 0.67
C GLN A 132 11.44 18.84 1.00
N PRO A 133 12.79 18.78 1.06
CA PRO A 133 13.60 19.98 1.16
C PRO A 133 13.38 20.88 -0.04
N ASN A 134 13.23 22.18 0.19
CA ASN A 134 13.11 23.18 -0.90
C ASN A 134 14.28 23.09 -1.89
N ALA A 135 15.47 22.77 -1.42
CA ALA A 135 16.64 22.60 -2.28
C ALA A 135 16.49 21.48 -3.32
N PHE A 136 15.65 20.48 -3.08
CA PHE A 136 15.32 19.49 -4.10
C PHE A 136 14.32 20.00 -5.13
N LEU A 137 13.50 20.96 -4.78
CA LEU A 137 12.60 21.63 -5.72
C LEU A 137 13.36 22.61 -6.63
N GLU A 138 14.50 23.12 -6.17
CA GLU A 138 15.34 24.09 -6.87
C GLU A 138 16.60 23.46 -7.48
N ALA A 139 16.95 22.24 -7.13
CA ALA A 139 18.03 21.52 -7.80
C ALA A 139 17.60 21.19 -9.22
N GLN A 140 17.81 22.15 -10.08
CA GLN A 140 17.91 21.89 -11.51
C GLN A 140 19.03 20.87 -11.66
N ASP A 141 18.74 19.77 -12.35
CA ASP A 141 19.81 18.98 -12.86
C ASP A 141 20.71 19.87 -13.74
N SER A 142 21.94 19.44 -13.94
CA SER A 142 22.91 20.18 -14.76
C SER A 142 22.43 20.42 -16.21
N THR A 143 21.27 19.94 -16.60
CA THR A 143 20.62 20.10 -17.90
C THR A 143 19.53 21.17 -17.91
N GLY A 144 19.25 21.81 -16.76
CA GLY A 144 18.23 22.86 -16.63
C GLY A 144 16.80 22.34 -16.66
N SER A 145 16.61 21.04 -16.57
CA SER A 145 15.30 20.42 -16.42
C SER A 145 14.84 20.65 -14.98
N ALA A 146 13.64 21.19 -14.81
CA ALA A 146 13.04 21.32 -13.51
C ALA A 146 12.96 19.90 -12.89
N SER A 147 13.62 19.72 -11.76
CA SER A 147 13.44 18.49 -10.99
C SER A 147 11.95 18.32 -10.79
N THR A 148 11.42 17.18 -11.20
CA THR A 148 10.02 16.85 -10.99
C THR A 148 9.79 16.79 -9.49
N ALA A 149 9.20 17.86 -8.96
CA ALA A 149 8.78 17.88 -7.58
C ALA A 149 7.90 16.65 -7.34
N HIS A 150 8.30 15.81 -6.41
CA HIS A 150 7.42 14.69 -6.05
C HIS A 150 6.10 15.26 -5.55
N PRO A 151 4.97 14.72 -5.97
CA PRO A 151 3.69 15.20 -5.49
C PRO A 151 3.62 15.03 -3.97
N THR A 152 2.98 15.98 -3.30
CA THR A 152 2.75 15.91 -1.84
C THR A 152 1.91 14.72 -1.43
N THR A 153 1.16 14.15 -2.37
CA THR A 153 0.27 13.02 -2.16
C THR A 153 0.45 11.99 -3.27
N PHE A 154 0.09 10.76 -2.98
CA PHE A 154 0.03 9.69 -3.98
C PHE A 154 -1.36 9.06 -4.01
N ALA A 155 -1.73 8.59 -5.19
CA ALA A 155 -3.03 7.98 -5.44
C ALA A 155 -3.13 6.56 -4.84
N PRO A 156 -4.35 6.01 -4.70
CA PRO A 156 -4.56 4.62 -4.34
C PRO A 156 -3.97 3.66 -5.36
N GLU A 157 -3.55 2.51 -4.87
CA GLU A 157 -3.10 1.39 -5.67
C GLU A 157 -4.17 0.29 -5.72
N PHE A 158 -4.28 -0.36 -6.87
CA PHE A 158 -5.21 -1.46 -7.08
C PHE A 158 -4.49 -2.69 -7.58
N ILE A 159 -5.01 -3.85 -7.23
CA ILE A 159 -4.58 -5.12 -7.77
C ILE A 159 -5.79 -5.88 -8.30
N ASN A 160 -5.69 -6.36 -9.55
CA ASN A 160 -6.59 -7.36 -10.09
C ASN A 160 -5.83 -8.69 -10.11
N ALA A 161 -6.29 -9.64 -9.34
CA ALA A 161 -5.68 -10.95 -9.22
C ALA A 161 -6.59 -12.00 -9.87
N PHE A 162 -6.00 -12.78 -10.77
CA PHE A 162 -6.63 -13.93 -11.43
C PHE A 162 -5.86 -15.18 -11.06
N GLU A 163 -6.57 -16.22 -10.68
CA GLU A 163 -5.97 -17.49 -10.32
C GLU A 163 -6.78 -18.65 -10.91
N LEU A 164 -6.10 -19.65 -11.43
CA LEU A 164 -6.66 -20.91 -11.89
C LEU A 164 -5.85 -22.03 -11.27
N GLY A 165 -6.52 -22.97 -10.60
CA GLY A 165 -5.81 -24.03 -9.93
C GLY A 165 -6.56 -25.34 -9.86
N THR A 166 -5.80 -26.36 -9.47
CA THR A 166 -6.31 -27.71 -9.24
C THR A 166 -5.75 -28.28 -7.95
N LYS A 167 -6.59 -29.01 -7.22
CA LYS A 167 -6.20 -29.76 -6.03
C LYS A 167 -6.69 -31.18 -6.19
N ASN A 168 -5.79 -32.15 -6.11
CA ASN A 168 -6.09 -33.53 -6.38
C ASN A 168 -5.60 -34.43 -5.24
N THR A 169 -6.40 -35.42 -4.91
CA THR A 169 -6.04 -36.52 -4.00
C THR A 169 -6.08 -37.82 -4.80
N LEU A 170 -5.06 -38.64 -4.67
CA LEU A 170 -4.83 -39.85 -5.42
C LEU A 170 -4.36 -40.96 -4.50
N LEU A 171 -4.45 -42.22 -4.99
CA LEU A 171 -3.93 -43.39 -4.33
C LEU A 171 -4.54 -43.62 -2.93
N ASP A 172 -5.87 -43.58 -2.85
CA ASP A 172 -6.63 -43.75 -1.60
C ASP A 172 -6.19 -42.76 -0.51
N GLY A 173 -5.93 -41.47 -0.91
CA GLY A 173 -5.51 -40.43 0.00
C GLY A 173 -4.00 -40.37 0.27
N ALA A 174 -3.21 -41.27 -0.28
CA ALA A 174 -1.77 -41.35 -0.01
C ALA A 174 -0.96 -40.25 -0.74
N LEU A 175 -1.49 -39.66 -1.82
CA LEU A 175 -0.81 -38.62 -2.60
C LEU A 175 -1.73 -37.42 -2.81
N THR A 176 -1.23 -36.25 -2.48
CA THR A 176 -1.87 -34.95 -2.82
C THR A 176 -1.01 -34.23 -3.84
N LEU A 177 -1.62 -33.84 -4.97
CA LEU A 177 -0.97 -33.05 -6.04
C LEU A 177 -1.78 -31.79 -6.33
N ASN A 178 -1.18 -30.64 -6.08
CA ASN A 178 -1.80 -29.32 -6.31
C ASN A 178 -0.97 -28.54 -7.31
N GLY A 179 -1.64 -27.72 -8.11
CA GLY A 179 -1.00 -26.79 -9.03
C GLY A 179 -1.88 -25.57 -9.23
N ASP A 180 -1.24 -24.41 -9.42
CA ASP A 180 -1.93 -23.16 -9.68
C ASP A 180 -1.14 -22.29 -10.65
N LEU A 181 -1.87 -21.45 -11.36
CA LEU A 181 -1.38 -20.39 -12.21
C LEU A 181 -2.06 -19.10 -11.77
N PHE A 182 -1.30 -18.02 -11.69
CA PHE A 182 -1.83 -16.71 -11.30
C PHE A 182 -1.30 -15.60 -12.20
N TYR A 183 -2.11 -14.54 -12.32
CA TYR A 183 -1.76 -13.31 -12.99
C TYR A 183 -2.22 -12.12 -12.15
N TYR A 184 -1.30 -11.19 -11.87
CA TYR A 184 -1.58 -9.98 -11.10
C TYR A 184 -1.35 -8.75 -11.97
N ASP A 185 -2.39 -7.91 -12.06
CA ASP A 185 -2.37 -6.61 -12.74
C ASP A 185 -2.44 -5.51 -11.67
N TYR A 186 -1.30 -4.86 -11.45
CA TYR A 186 -1.17 -3.72 -10.53
C TYR A 186 -1.42 -2.42 -11.27
N LYS A 187 -2.16 -1.50 -10.62
CA LYS A 187 -2.46 -0.15 -11.12
C LYS A 187 -2.35 0.86 -10.00
N GLY A 188 -1.74 2.02 -10.29
CA GLY A 188 -1.54 3.13 -9.37
C GLY A 188 -0.14 3.68 -9.39
#